data_2f6651859fdb953c9cb755e102d4a9ae
#
_entry.id   2f6651859fdb953c9cb755e102d4a9ae
#
_cell.length_a   1.000
_cell.length_b   1.000
_cell.length_c   1.000
_cell.angle_alpha   90.00
_cell.angle_beta   90.00
_cell.angle_gamma   90.00
#
_symmetry.space_group_name_H-M   'P 1'
#
loop_
_entity.id
_entity.type
_entity.pdbx_description
1 polymer ?
#
loop_
_entity_poly.entity_id
_entity_poly.type
_entity_poly.pdbx_seq_one_letter_code
_entity_poly.pdbx_strand_id
1 'polypeptide(L)'
;MTGWIRAALSDAGTIQVTQRNYGVPMRPLTGPLAGHVLIAFRGGRDLDVQEALARRHDAYLDCLRLAGLRVPDTQMRLIDHAGVQRPVIVQSAVPDDAMLPHLFRQGGTQAAIGLLDRVATDVAEFWRRIAQRPERIGLYSPLDSFAMDEDGPLFLDTFPPLISYNR
;
A
#
# COMPACT_ATOMS: atom_id res chain seq x y z
N MET A 1 4.66 6.07 18.23
CA MET A 1 4.77 5.72 16.79
C MET A 1 5.27 6.90 15.94
N THR A 2 4.64 8.08 15.97
CA THR A 2 5.00 9.27 15.14
C THR A 2 6.46 9.68 15.27
N GLY A 3 7.05 9.63 16.47
CA GLY A 3 8.47 9.94 16.72
C GLY A 3 9.41 8.97 16.00
N TRP A 4 9.08 7.69 15.97
CA TRP A 4 9.88 6.66 15.27
C TRP A 4 9.84 6.83 13.76
N ILE A 5 8.67 7.17 13.20
CA ILE A 5 8.54 7.46 11.76
C ILE A 5 9.41 8.67 11.39
N ARG A 6 9.37 9.74 12.19
CA ARG A 6 10.21 10.93 11.96
C ARG A 6 11.70 10.59 12.02
N ALA A 7 12.11 9.81 13.01
CA ALA A 7 13.50 9.36 13.13
C ALA A 7 13.92 8.52 11.90
N ALA A 8 13.11 7.55 11.49
CA ALA A 8 13.39 6.70 10.33
C ALA A 8 13.47 7.50 9.02
N LEU A 9 12.61 8.52 8.84
CA LEU A 9 12.66 9.40 7.66
C LEU A 9 13.92 10.28 7.60
N SER A 10 14.61 10.47 8.73
CA SER A 10 15.83 11.27 8.85
C SER A 10 17.09 10.43 8.98
N ASP A 11 16.96 9.09 9.08
CA ASP A 11 18.08 8.19 9.34
C ASP A 11 18.79 7.80 8.03
N ALA A 12 20.11 7.90 8.05
CA ALA A 12 20.99 7.44 6.97
C ALA A 12 20.97 5.90 6.78
N GLY A 13 20.49 5.15 7.79
CA GLY A 13 20.28 3.70 7.72
C GLY A 13 18.98 3.28 7.02
N THR A 14 18.20 4.26 6.51
CA THR A 14 16.98 3.98 5.75
C THR A 14 17.30 3.90 4.26
N ILE A 15 17.06 2.76 3.65
CA ILE A 15 17.28 2.58 2.21
C ILE A 15 16.08 3.07 1.42
N GLN A 16 16.34 3.91 0.40
CA GLN A 16 15.33 4.23 -0.59
C GLN A 16 15.09 3.01 -1.49
N VAL A 17 13.87 2.50 -1.47
CA VAL A 17 13.40 1.43 -2.36
C VAL A 17 12.81 2.07 -3.61
N THR A 18 12.80 1.38 -4.72
CA THR A 18 12.35 1.83 -6.06
C THR A 18 11.24 2.89 -6.02
N GLN A 19 11.46 4.01 -6.72
CA GLN A 19 10.53 5.13 -6.75
C GLN A 19 9.17 4.69 -7.32
N ARG A 20 8.10 4.85 -6.54
CA ARG A 20 6.72 4.69 -7.00
C ARG A 20 6.17 6.04 -7.43
N ASN A 21 5.16 6.04 -8.32
CA ASN A 21 4.62 7.25 -8.97
C ASN A 21 4.10 8.33 -8.00
N TYR A 22 3.74 7.99 -6.76
CA TYR A 22 3.06 8.89 -5.83
C TYR A 22 3.79 9.12 -4.51
N GLY A 23 4.89 8.44 -4.24
CA GLY A 23 5.61 8.58 -2.98
C GLY A 23 7.04 8.07 -3.06
N VAL A 24 7.82 8.35 -2.03
CA VAL A 24 9.19 7.85 -1.88
C VAL A 24 9.16 6.71 -0.87
N PRO A 25 9.24 5.45 -1.32
CA PRO A 25 9.31 4.32 -0.40
C PRO A 25 10.70 4.22 0.23
N MET A 26 10.72 3.92 1.52
CA MET A 26 11.94 3.75 2.31
C MET A 26 11.78 2.53 3.21
N ARG A 27 12.85 1.77 3.43
CA ARG A 27 12.84 0.60 4.30
C ARG A 27 13.83 0.83 5.45
N PRO A 28 13.36 1.05 6.70
CA PRO A 28 14.23 1.09 7.86
C PRO A 28 14.90 -0.26 8.09
N LEU A 29 16.23 -0.26 8.25
CA LEU A 29 17.00 -1.49 8.49
C LEU A 29 17.00 -1.90 9.96
N THR A 30 16.81 -0.96 10.86
CA THR A 30 16.89 -1.16 12.30
C THR A 30 15.78 -0.43 13.04
N GLY A 31 15.65 -0.70 14.32
CA GLY A 31 14.70 -0.02 15.19
C GLY A 31 13.26 -0.57 15.11
N PRO A 32 12.31 0.11 15.75
CA PRO A 32 10.93 -0.37 15.88
C PRO A 32 10.14 -0.48 14.58
N LEU A 33 10.65 0.12 13.51
CA LEU A 33 10.05 0.06 12.16
C LEU A 33 10.84 -0.85 11.21
N ALA A 34 11.84 -1.58 11.69
CA ALA A 34 12.44 -2.68 10.94
C ALA A 34 11.33 -3.68 10.54
N GLY A 35 11.36 -4.15 9.30
CA GLY A 35 10.28 -5.00 8.78
C GLY A 35 9.06 -4.23 8.25
N HIS A 36 9.15 -2.89 8.11
CA HIS A 36 8.13 -2.06 7.46
C HIS A 36 8.70 -1.32 6.25
N VAL A 37 7.81 -0.94 5.36
CA VAL A 37 8.06 0.05 4.30
C VAL A 37 7.34 1.32 4.69
N LEU A 38 8.07 2.44 4.67
CA LEU A 38 7.53 3.79 4.84
C LEU A 38 7.39 4.42 3.47
N ILE A 39 6.21 4.92 3.12
CA ILE A 39 5.99 5.62 1.86
C ILE A 39 5.57 7.05 2.20
N ALA A 40 6.49 7.99 2.01
CA ALA A 40 6.25 9.39 2.30
C ALA A 40 5.72 10.12 1.06
N PHE A 41 4.64 10.87 1.24
CA PHE A 41 4.01 11.67 0.18
C PHE A 41 4.26 13.15 0.39
N ARG A 42 3.94 13.95 -0.63
CA ARG A 42 4.00 15.39 -0.52
C ARG A 42 3.00 15.88 0.54
N GLY A 43 3.50 16.65 1.50
CA GLY A 43 2.69 17.20 2.58
C GLY A 43 1.97 18.49 2.17
N GLY A 44 1.06 18.95 3.04
CA GLY A 44 0.35 20.21 2.93
C GLY A 44 0.24 20.92 4.28
N ARG A 45 -0.09 22.22 4.26
CA ARG A 45 -0.29 23.03 5.48
C ARG A 45 -1.72 22.99 5.99
N ASP A 46 -2.67 22.61 5.13
CA ASP A 46 -4.07 22.47 5.50
C ASP A 46 -4.28 21.14 6.22
N LEU A 47 -4.40 21.21 7.54
CA LEU A 47 -4.55 20.04 8.40
C LEU A 47 -5.84 19.29 8.08
N ASP A 48 -6.95 20.01 7.85
CA ASP A 48 -8.26 19.38 7.60
C ASP A 48 -8.22 18.54 6.34
N VAL A 49 -7.54 19.02 5.29
CA VAL A 49 -7.34 18.28 4.03
C VAL A 49 -6.48 17.04 4.26
N GLN A 50 -5.42 17.15 5.06
CA GLN A 50 -4.54 16.01 5.34
C GLN A 50 -5.24 14.96 6.22
N GLU A 51 -6.01 15.38 7.20
CA GLU A 51 -6.80 14.47 8.02
C GLU A 51 -7.92 13.81 7.22
N ALA A 52 -8.59 14.56 6.34
CA ALA A 52 -9.59 13.99 5.43
C ALA A 52 -8.96 12.93 4.50
N LEU A 53 -7.73 13.15 4.03
CA LEU A 53 -6.98 12.17 3.24
C LEU A 53 -6.67 10.90 4.05
N ALA A 54 -6.25 11.05 5.31
CA ALA A 54 -5.96 9.90 6.18
C ALA A 54 -7.23 9.08 6.45
N ARG A 55 -8.33 9.74 6.83
CA ARG A 55 -9.64 9.07 7.03
C ARG A 55 -10.11 8.36 5.75
N ARG A 56 -9.91 8.98 4.60
CA ARG A 56 -10.27 8.39 3.31
C ARG A 56 -9.42 7.16 2.98
N HIS A 57 -8.15 7.18 3.33
CA HIS A 57 -7.26 6.03 3.17
C HIS A 57 -7.68 4.87 4.08
N ASP A 58 -8.01 5.13 5.35
CA ASP A 58 -8.49 4.10 6.27
C ASP A 58 -9.79 3.48 5.75
N ALA A 59 -10.76 4.29 5.31
CA ALA A 59 -11.99 3.80 4.72
C ALA A 59 -11.75 2.98 3.44
N TYR A 60 -10.76 3.35 2.64
CA TYR A 60 -10.37 2.59 1.46
C TYR A 60 -9.80 1.22 1.82
N LEU A 61 -8.89 1.16 2.80
CA LEU A 61 -8.35 -0.11 3.31
C LEU A 61 -9.44 -1.05 3.81
N ASP A 62 -10.40 -0.51 4.56
CA ASP A 62 -11.54 -1.30 5.07
C ASP A 62 -12.38 -1.85 3.91
N CYS A 63 -12.64 -1.04 2.88
CA CYS A 63 -13.36 -1.47 1.70
C CYS A 63 -12.61 -2.55 0.90
N LEU A 64 -11.28 -2.43 0.74
CA LEU A 64 -10.47 -3.47 0.09
C LEU A 64 -10.57 -4.80 0.81
N ARG A 65 -10.43 -4.80 2.15
CA ARG A 65 -10.51 -5.99 3.00
C ARG A 65 -11.90 -6.62 2.98
N LEU A 66 -12.95 -5.80 3.11
CA LEU A 66 -14.35 -6.26 3.05
C LEU A 66 -14.70 -6.84 1.66
N ALA A 67 -14.07 -6.33 0.61
CA ALA A 67 -14.21 -6.86 -0.74
C ALA A 67 -13.34 -8.11 -1.00
N GLY A 68 -12.59 -8.58 0.01
CA GLY A 68 -11.83 -9.83 -0.03
C GLY A 68 -10.40 -9.71 -0.50
N LEU A 69 -9.90 -8.49 -0.78
CA LEU A 69 -8.48 -8.31 -1.07
C LEU A 69 -7.67 -8.38 0.21
N ARG A 70 -6.62 -9.18 0.18
CA ARG A 70 -5.62 -9.23 1.24
C ARG A 70 -4.66 -8.06 1.06
N VAL A 71 -4.49 -7.29 2.13
CA VAL A 71 -3.60 -6.14 2.19
C VAL A 71 -2.71 -6.33 3.40
N PRO A 72 -1.38 -6.15 3.31
CA PRO A 72 -0.50 -6.17 4.48
C PRO A 72 -0.97 -5.21 5.57
N ASP A 73 -0.50 -5.39 6.79
CA ASP A 73 -0.78 -4.38 7.83
C ASP A 73 -0.31 -3.02 7.35
N THR A 74 -1.26 -2.12 7.18
CA THR A 74 -1.06 -0.83 6.50
C THR A 74 -1.84 0.23 7.24
N GLN A 75 -1.19 1.36 7.51
CA GLN A 75 -1.79 2.52 8.14
C GLN A 75 -1.20 3.82 7.59
N MET A 76 -2.00 4.86 7.47
CA MET A 76 -1.51 6.21 7.18
C MET A 76 -1.31 7.00 8.45
N ARG A 77 -0.22 7.74 8.54
CA ARG A 77 0.10 8.66 9.63
C ARG A 77 0.45 10.03 9.09
N LEU A 78 0.01 11.07 9.78
CA LEU A 78 0.41 12.44 9.50
C LEU A 78 1.62 12.79 10.36
N ILE A 79 2.69 13.25 9.73
CA ILE A 79 3.93 13.63 10.40
C ILE A 79 4.12 15.13 10.21
N ASP A 80 4.06 15.88 11.32
CA ASP A 80 4.39 17.30 11.28
C ASP A 80 5.89 17.51 11.08
N HIS A 81 6.23 18.36 10.11
CA HIS A 81 7.57 18.87 9.91
C HIS A 81 7.49 20.35 9.52
N ALA A 82 7.90 21.23 10.45
CA ALA A 82 7.88 22.68 10.27
C ALA A 82 6.50 23.23 9.82
N GLY A 83 5.42 22.77 10.43
CA GLY A 83 4.04 23.19 10.12
C GLY A 83 3.50 22.65 8.80
N VAL A 84 4.20 21.69 8.19
CA VAL A 84 3.70 20.93 7.04
C VAL A 84 3.35 19.52 7.48
N GLN A 85 2.10 19.15 7.33
CA GLN A 85 1.64 17.78 7.59
C GLN A 85 1.98 16.90 6.40
N ARG A 86 2.83 15.90 6.62
CA ARG A 86 3.25 14.95 5.59
C ARG A 86 2.55 13.60 5.81
N PRO A 87 1.74 13.13 4.87
CA PRO A 87 1.19 11.78 4.93
C PRO A 87 2.31 10.75 4.72
N VAL A 88 2.31 9.73 5.57
CA VAL A 88 3.25 8.60 5.49
C VAL A 88 2.46 7.32 5.67
N ILE A 89 2.51 6.44 4.68
CA ILE A 89 2.03 5.07 4.83
C ILE A 89 3.12 4.25 5.52
N VAL A 90 2.74 3.55 6.56
CA VAL A 90 3.54 2.51 7.22
C VAL A 90 2.90 1.18 6.85
N GLN A 91 3.62 0.33 6.14
CA GLN A 91 3.13 -0.95 5.66
C GLN A 91 4.11 -2.06 6.06
N SER A 92 3.60 -3.21 6.51
CA SER A 92 4.46 -4.39 6.73
C SER A 92 5.21 -4.73 5.45
N ALA A 93 6.52 -4.89 5.57
CA ALA A 93 7.37 -5.20 4.43
C ALA A 93 7.08 -6.61 3.92
N VAL A 94 6.97 -6.73 2.61
CA VAL A 94 6.93 -8.02 1.92
C VAL A 94 8.32 -8.30 1.36
N PRO A 95 8.80 -9.56 1.38
CA PRO A 95 10.07 -9.94 0.78
C PRO A 95 10.12 -9.61 -0.71
N ASP A 96 11.27 -9.17 -1.22
CA ASP A 96 11.41 -8.77 -2.62
C ASP A 96 11.23 -9.96 -3.58
N ASP A 97 11.58 -11.17 -3.13
CA ASP A 97 11.40 -12.42 -3.86
C ASP A 97 9.94 -12.91 -3.90
N ALA A 98 9.09 -12.38 -3.02
CA ALA A 98 7.64 -12.59 -3.04
C ALA A 98 6.89 -11.66 -4.00
N MET A 99 7.55 -10.61 -4.53
CA MET A 99 6.94 -9.68 -5.48
C MET A 99 6.62 -10.37 -6.81
N LEU A 100 5.41 -10.12 -7.34
CA LEU A 100 4.93 -10.77 -8.56
C LEU A 100 5.89 -10.63 -9.76
N PRO A 101 6.48 -9.46 -10.05
CA PRO A 101 7.47 -9.32 -11.11
C PRO A 101 8.74 -10.16 -10.91
N HIS A 102 9.11 -10.43 -9.65
CA HIS A 102 10.24 -11.29 -9.33
C HIS A 102 9.91 -12.76 -9.61
N LEU A 103 8.76 -13.22 -9.13
CA LEU A 103 8.27 -14.59 -9.34
C LEU A 103 8.09 -14.92 -10.81
N PHE A 104 7.63 -13.97 -11.64
CA PHE A 104 7.50 -14.15 -13.10
C PHE A 104 8.85 -14.38 -13.77
N ARG A 105 9.90 -13.71 -13.34
CA ARG A 105 11.25 -13.91 -13.89
C ARG A 105 11.86 -15.25 -13.55
N GLN A 106 11.48 -15.84 -12.41
CA GLN A 106 12.04 -17.09 -11.92
C GLN A 106 11.26 -18.34 -12.34
N GLY A 107 9.93 -18.24 -12.44
CA GLY A 107 9.04 -19.39 -12.46
C GLY A 107 8.77 -20.01 -13.83
N GLY A 108 9.23 -19.44 -14.93
CA GLY A 108 8.88 -19.90 -16.28
C GLY A 108 7.40 -19.64 -16.62
N THR A 109 7.01 -19.96 -17.88
CA THR A 109 5.70 -19.59 -18.44
C THR A 109 4.52 -20.18 -17.67
N GLN A 110 4.59 -21.46 -17.33
CA GLN A 110 3.45 -22.14 -16.68
C GLN A 110 3.22 -21.63 -15.24
N ALA A 111 4.29 -21.37 -14.50
CA ALA A 111 4.18 -20.78 -13.17
C ALA A 111 3.65 -19.34 -13.24
N ALA A 112 4.09 -18.55 -14.22
CA ALA A 112 3.60 -17.19 -14.43
C ALA A 112 2.09 -17.18 -14.75
N ILE A 113 1.60 -18.10 -15.58
CA ILE A 113 0.17 -18.24 -15.88
C ILE A 113 -0.61 -18.56 -14.60
N GLY A 114 -0.14 -19.51 -13.77
CA GLY A 114 -0.79 -19.85 -12.52
C GLY A 114 -0.85 -18.69 -11.52
N LEU A 115 0.21 -17.85 -11.45
CA LEU A 115 0.23 -16.65 -10.63
C LEU A 115 -0.77 -15.59 -11.12
N LEU A 116 -0.83 -15.37 -12.44
CA LEU A 116 -1.78 -14.44 -13.04
C LEU A 116 -3.23 -14.88 -12.81
N ASP A 117 -3.53 -16.17 -12.94
CA ASP A 117 -4.86 -16.71 -12.71
C ASP A 117 -5.33 -16.47 -11.27
N ARG A 118 -4.45 -16.67 -10.29
CA ARG A 118 -4.75 -16.38 -8.88
C ARG A 118 -5.05 -14.91 -8.65
N VAL A 119 -4.20 -14.00 -9.15
CA VAL A 119 -4.42 -12.55 -9.02
C VAL A 119 -5.69 -12.11 -9.74
N ALA A 120 -5.92 -12.62 -10.97
CA ALA A 120 -7.12 -12.31 -11.74
C ALA A 120 -8.40 -12.78 -11.02
N THR A 121 -8.35 -13.93 -10.37
CA THR A 121 -9.46 -14.46 -9.57
C THR A 121 -9.79 -13.52 -8.41
N ASP A 122 -8.79 -13.09 -7.63
CA ASP A 122 -8.99 -12.18 -6.51
C ASP A 122 -9.51 -10.81 -6.97
N VAL A 123 -8.97 -10.27 -8.07
CA VAL A 123 -9.44 -9.01 -8.66
C VAL A 123 -10.88 -9.13 -9.19
N ALA A 124 -11.23 -10.24 -9.84
CA ALA A 124 -12.60 -10.48 -10.31
C ALA A 124 -13.59 -10.59 -9.14
N GLU A 125 -13.20 -11.30 -8.07
CA GLU A 125 -14.00 -11.42 -6.86
C GLU A 125 -14.17 -10.06 -6.15
N PHE A 126 -13.12 -9.25 -6.07
CA PHE A 126 -13.18 -7.88 -5.60
C PHE A 126 -14.25 -7.09 -6.36
N TRP A 127 -14.18 -7.06 -7.70
CA TRP A 127 -15.15 -6.32 -8.54
C TRP A 127 -16.58 -6.82 -8.34
N ARG A 128 -16.76 -8.13 -8.21
CA ARG A 128 -18.08 -8.75 -7.97
C ARG A 128 -18.67 -8.28 -6.62
N ARG A 129 -17.85 -8.20 -5.58
CA ARG A 129 -18.29 -7.79 -4.24
C ARG A 129 -18.59 -6.29 -4.15
N ILE A 130 -17.74 -5.46 -4.74
CA ILE A 130 -17.97 -4.01 -4.68
C ILE A 130 -19.12 -3.53 -5.57
N ALA A 131 -19.49 -4.28 -6.61
CA ALA A 131 -20.64 -3.94 -7.47
C ALA A 131 -21.96 -3.80 -6.69
N GLN A 132 -22.05 -4.40 -5.51
CA GLN A 132 -23.24 -4.37 -4.65
C GLN A 132 -23.16 -3.29 -3.56
N ARG A 133 -22.10 -2.49 -3.52
CA ARG A 133 -21.85 -1.49 -2.48
C ARG A 133 -22.25 -0.07 -2.92
N PRO A 134 -22.66 0.78 -1.96
CA PRO A 134 -22.98 2.18 -2.27
C PRO A 134 -21.74 3.03 -2.56
N GLU A 135 -20.57 2.62 -2.05
CA GLU A 135 -19.31 3.30 -2.31
C GLU A 135 -18.80 2.96 -3.71
N ARG A 136 -18.29 3.95 -4.42
CA ARG A 136 -17.51 3.73 -5.64
C ARG A 136 -16.06 3.54 -5.28
N ILE A 137 -15.55 2.34 -5.51
CA ILE A 137 -14.18 1.95 -5.18
C ILE A 137 -13.47 1.57 -6.47
N GLY A 138 -12.29 2.14 -6.68
CA GLY A 138 -11.39 1.76 -7.76
C GLY A 138 -10.24 0.89 -7.26
N LEU A 139 -9.62 0.19 -8.16
CA LEU A 139 -8.39 -0.56 -7.93
C LEU A 139 -7.38 -0.20 -9.04
N TYR A 140 -6.22 0.29 -8.67
CA TYR A 140 -5.09 0.42 -9.58
C TYR A 140 -4.18 -0.79 -9.38
N SER A 141 -4.20 -1.70 -10.34
CA SER A 141 -3.67 -3.06 -10.17
C SER A 141 -2.64 -3.47 -11.23
N PRO A 142 -1.54 -2.71 -11.43
CA PRO A 142 -0.43 -3.20 -12.21
C PRO A 142 0.25 -4.39 -11.47
N LEU A 143 0.98 -5.22 -12.18
CA LEU A 143 1.57 -6.45 -11.62
C LEU A 143 2.52 -6.21 -10.45
N ASP A 144 3.21 -5.07 -10.42
CA ASP A 144 4.11 -4.66 -9.33
C ASP A 144 3.37 -4.19 -8.07
N SER A 145 2.04 -4.06 -8.13
CA SER A 145 1.19 -3.84 -6.97
C SER A 145 0.83 -5.12 -6.23
N PHE A 146 1.31 -6.28 -6.68
CA PHE A 146 1.03 -7.56 -6.02
C PHE A 146 2.29 -8.28 -5.59
N ALA A 147 2.14 -8.98 -4.47
CA ALA A 147 3.07 -9.99 -3.98
C ALA A 147 2.31 -11.29 -3.69
N MET A 148 3.04 -12.36 -3.44
CA MET A 148 2.49 -13.66 -3.04
C MET A 148 3.04 -14.06 -1.69
N ASP A 149 2.20 -14.56 -0.82
CA ASP A 149 2.61 -15.32 0.35
C ASP A 149 2.00 -16.73 0.33
N GLU A 150 2.13 -17.47 1.41
CA GLU A 150 1.59 -18.84 1.54
C GLU A 150 0.05 -18.90 1.41
N ASP A 151 -0.64 -17.83 1.77
CA ASP A 151 -2.11 -17.74 1.71
C ASP A 151 -2.64 -17.19 0.38
N GLY A 152 -1.79 -16.63 -0.48
CA GLY A 152 -2.18 -16.14 -1.81
C GLY A 152 -1.73 -14.71 -2.13
N PRO A 153 -2.41 -14.03 -3.08
CA PRO A 153 -2.06 -12.67 -3.48
C PRO A 153 -2.23 -11.65 -2.35
N LEU A 154 -1.26 -10.72 -2.26
CA LEU A 154 -1.29 -9.54 -1.41
C LEU A 154 -1.31 -8.30 -2.30
N PHE A 155 -2.27 -7.39 -2.09
CA PHE A 155 -2.33 -6.11 -2.78
C PHE A 155 -1.60 -5.03 -1.97
N LEU A 156 -0.61 -4.38 -2.57
CA LEU A 156 0.31 -3.48 -1.89
C LEU A 156 0.03 -1.98 -2.13
N ASP A 157 -0.56 -1.64 -3.29
CA ASP A 157 -0.69 -0.24 -3.72
C ASP A 157 -2.01 0.37 -3.27
N THR A 158 -2.01 0.89 -2.03
CA THR A 158 -3.21 1.45 -1.39
C THR A 158 -3.33 2.97 -1.56
N PHE A 159 -2.44 3.61 -2.35
CA PHE A 159 -2.46 5.05 -2.56
C PHE A 159 -2.31 5.42 -4.05
N PRO A 160 -3.09 6.40 -4.57
CA PRO A 160 -4.12 7.17 -3.86
C PRO A 160 -5.34 6.33 -3.48
N PRO A 161 -6.06 6.69 -2.39
CA PRO A 161 -7.26 5.97 -1.99
C PRO A 161 -8.39 6.20 -3.01
N LEU A 162 -8.63 5.19 -3.84
CA LEU A 162 -9.60 5.24 -4.93
C LEU A 162 -11.02 4.93 -4.41
N ILE A 163 -11.51 5.79 -3.53
CA ILE A 163 -12.86 5.66 -2.97
C ILE A 163 -13.62 6.99 -3.11
N SER A 164 -14.88 6.92 -3.50
CA SER A 164 -15.82 8.03 -3.48
C SER A 164 -17.19 7.55 -3.01
N TYR A 165 -17.93 8.47 -2.40
CA TYR A 165 -19.30 8.22 -1.98
C TYR A 165 -20.25 8.86 -2.98
N ASN A 166 -21.31 8.16 -3.37
CA ASN A 166 -22.40 8.79 -4.11
C ASN A 166 -23.05 9.85 -3.20
N ARG A 167 -23.05 11.09 -3.64
CA ARG A 167 -23.82 12.14 -2.99
C ARG A 167 -25.29 12.00 -3.35
#